data_4a48ed627b5e81f23b7a12a1daab5547
#
_entry.id   4a48ed627b5e81f23b7a12a1daab5547
#
_cell.length_a   1.000
_cell.length_b   1.000
_cell.length_c   1.000
_cell.angle_alpha   90.00
_cell.angle_beta   90.00
_cell.angle_gamma   90.00
#
_symmetry.space_group_name_H-M   'P 1'
#
loop_
_entity.id
_entity.type
_entity.pdbx_description
1 polymer ?
#
loop_
_entity_poly.entity_id
_entity_poly.type
_entity_poly.pdbx_seq_one_letter_code
_entity_poly.pdbx_strand_id
1 'polypeptide(L)'
;KEEKKEFYITAKTGTSSFNKLTPNTNWLKTRSKQFNTSLENYTKEVVEVNVITLNKYCEDNQINEIDILKIDTQGYEDKVLMGCKKILEKNSISAVETEITFDNVYEKHLSFSDLEKFLLPHNFRFCGINLASNNLFSGIVFFADLLYFNQNKINLK
;
A
#
# COMPACT_ATOMS: atom_id res chain seq x y z
N LYS A 1 7.98 -1.46 -16.90
CA LYS A 1 7.05 -1.54 -18.02
C LYS A 1 5.96 -0.51 -17.81
N GLU A 2 5.63 0.24 -18.85
CA GLU A 2 4.49 1.15 -18.83
C GLU A 2 3.25 0.38 -19.23
N GLU A 3 2.15 0.62 -18.54
CA GLU A 3 0.86 0.01 -18.85
C GLU A 3 -0.29 0.92 -18.43
N LYS A 4 -1.47 0.70 -18.98
CA LYS A 4 -2.70 1.37 -18.58
C LYS A 4 -3.47 0.48 -17.63
N LYS A 5 -4.05 1.10 -16.60
CA LYS A 5 -4.85 0.41 -15.59
C LYS A 5 -6.07 1.20 -15.20
N GLU A 6 -7.14 0.49 -14.88
CA GLU A 6 -8.31 1.07 -14.22
C GLU A 6 -7.96 1.50 -12.79
N PHE A 7 -8.39 2.70 -12.43
CA PHE A 7 -8.29 3.25 -11.08
C PHE A 7 -9.68 3.64 -10.59
N TYR A 8 -10.05 3.11 -9.45
CA TYR A 8 -11.38 3.26 -8.84
C TYR A 8 -11.39 4.44 -7.90
N ILE A 9 -12.04 5.54 -8.30
CA ILE A 9 -12.19 6.75 -7.49
C ILE A 9 -13.39 6.58 -6.57
N THR A 10 -13.17 6.70 -5.28
CA THR A 10 -14.20 6.51 -4.26
C THR A 10 -14.72 7.82 -3.68
N ALA A 11 -15.84 7.77 -2.95
CA ALA A 11 -16.46 8.91 -2.28
C ALA A 11 -15.50 9.63 -1.31
N LYS A 12 -14.58 8.88 -0.67
CA LYS A 12 -13.43 9.43 0.04
C LYS A 12 -12.17 9.15 -0.77
N THR A 13 -11.61 10.16 -1.42
CA THR A 13 -10.47 10.03 -2.35
C THR A 13 -9.29 9.25 -1.77
N GLY A 14 -8.99 9.38 -0.48
CA GLY A 14 -7.95 8.63 0.21
C GLY A 14 -8.22 7.12 0.37
N THR A 15 -9.33 6.60 -0.15
CA THR A 15 -9.62 5.16 -0.24
C THR A 15 -9.75 4.69 -1.69
N SER A 16 -9.35 5.54 -2.64
CA SER A 16 -9.30 5.19 -4.07
C SER A 16 -8.14 4.23 -4.34
N SER A 17 -8.33 3.28 -5.24
CA SER A 17 -7.38 2.18 -5.43
C SER A 17 -7.39 1.65 -6.85
N PHE A 18 -6.35 0.90 -7.21
CA PHE A 18 -6.35 0.00 -8.38
C PHE A 18 -7.13 -1.30 -8.12
N ASN A 19 -7.44 -1.61 -6.87
CA ASN A 19 -8.27 -2.76 -6.48
C ASN A 19 -9.70 -2.33 -6.21
N LYS A 20 -10.65 -3.19 -6.58
CA LYS A 20 -12.06 -2.99 -6.22
C LYS A 20 -12.26 -3.15 -4.72
N LEU A 21 -13.21 -2.41 -4.19
CA LEU A 21 -13.67 -2.62 -2.82
C LEU A 21 -14.42 -3.95 -2.72
N THR A 22 -14.20 -4.67 -1.63
CA THR A 22 -14.96 -5.89 -1.32
C THR A 22 -16.40 -5.51 -0.99
N PRO A 23 -17.38 -6.05 -1.72
CA PRO A 23 -18.78 -5.68 -1.51
C PRO A 23 -19.31 -6.18 -0.17
N ASN A 24 -20.31 -5.48 0.37
CA ASN A 24 -21.07 -5.86 1.57
C ASN A 24 -20.27 -5.98 2.88
N THR A 25 -19.05 -5.52 2.94
CA THR A 25 -18.24 -5.50 4.18
C THR A 25 -18.80 -4.52 5.21
N ASN A 26 -18.51 -4.74 6.48
CA ASN A 26 -18.86 -3.80 7.54
C ASN A 26 -18.14 -2.45 7.36
N TRP A 27 -16.90 -2.48 6.90
CA TRP A 27 -16.14 -1.29 6.56
C TRP A 27 -16.88 -0.45 5.52
N LEU A 28 -17.26 -1.05 4.38
CA LEU A 28 -17.95 -0.34 3.28
C LEU A 28 -19.32 0.19 3.73
N LYS A 29 -20.11 -0.60 4.47
CA LYS A 29 -21.39 -0.16 5.04
C LYS A 29 -21.25 1.07 5.92
N THR A 30 -20.24 1.09 6.77
CA THR A 30 -19.99 2.20 7.68
C THR A 30 -19.52 3.44 6.93
N ARG A 31 -18.58 3.28 6.00
CA ARG A 31 -18.07 4.38 5.19
C ARG A 31 -19.13 4.99 4.29
N SER A 32 -19.97 4.15 3.68
CA SER A 32 -21.10 4.62 2.85
C SER A 32 -22.06 5.50 3.65
N LYS A 33 -22.41 5.10 4.88
CA LYS A 33 -23.21 5.93 5.79
C LYS A 33 -22.51 7.25 6.13
N GLN A 34 -21.22 7.19 6.48
CA GLN A 34 -20.42 8.38 6.85
C GLN A 34 -20.35 9.41 5.72
N PHE A 35 -20.26 8.96 4.47
CA PHE A 35 -20.19 9.81 3.29
C PHE A 35 -21.53 10.03 2.58
N ASN A 36 -22.65 9.64 3.24
CA ASN A 36 -24.01 9.81 2.73
C ASN A 36 -24.16 9.29 1.29
N THR A 37 -23.70 8.06 1.05
CA THR A 37 -23.79 7.39 -0.26
C THR A 37 -24.27 5.97 -0.09
N SER A 38 -24.80 5.36 -1.16
CA SER A 38 -25.12 3.92 -1.17
C SER A 38 -23.83 3.09 -1.30
N LEU A 39 -23.93 1.78 -0.99
CA LEU A 39 -22.80 0.86 -1.16
C LEU A 39 -22.33 0.80 -2.62
N GLU A 40 -23.29 0.77 -3.55
CA GLU A 40 -23.03 0.69 -4.99
C GLU A 40 -22.40 1.97 -5.54
N ASN A 41 -22.74 3.13 -4.94
CA ASN A 41 -22.26 4.45 -5.37
C ASN A 41 -21.05 4.94 -4.56
N TYR A 42 -20.47 4.10 -3.70
CA TYR A 42 -19.26 4.50 -2.97
C TYR A 42 -18.06 4.63 -3.92
N THR A 43 -17.92 3.77 -4.92
CA THR A 43 -17.07 4.02 -6.09
C THR A 43 -17.79 4.97 -7.03
N LYS A 44 -17.24 6.17 -7.21
CA LYS A 44 -17.85 7.27 -7.99
C LYS A 44 -17.53 7.19 -9.46
N GLU A 45 -16.31 6.78 -9.78
CA GLU A 45 -15.78 6.81 -11.14
C GLU A 45 -14.69 5.74 -11.29
N VAL A 46 -14.53 5.25 -12.52
CA VAL A 46 -13.42 4.41 -12.93
C VAL A 46 -12.71 5.12 -14.07
N VAL A 47 -11.44 5.42 -13.87
CA VAL A 47 -10.61 6.10 -14.87
C VAL A 47 -9.46 5.21 -15.32
N GLU A 48 -9.02 5.35 -16.55
CA GLU A 48 -7.82 4.70 -17.05
C GLU A 48 -6.61 5.62 -16.81
N VAL A 49 -5.58 5.12 -16.15
CA VAL A 49 -4.35 5.86 -15.86
C VAL A 49 -3.12 5.12 -16.35
N ASN A 50 -2.10 5.88 -16.76
CA ASN A 50 -0.81 5.31 -17.10
C ASN A 50 -0.03 5.02 -15.81
N VAL A 51 0.51 3.81 -15.70
CA VAL A 51 1.32 3.39 -14.57
C VAL A 51 2.69 2.93 -15.05
N ILE A 52 3.70 3.21 -14.23
CA ILE A 52 5.07 2.73 -14.42
C ILE A 52 5.55 2.05 -13.15
N THR A 53 6.54 1.19 -13.26
CA THR A 53 7.17 0.58 -12.09
C THR A 53 8.10 1.57 -11.40
N LEU A 54 8.31 1.40 -10.10
CA LEU A 54 9.26 2.22 -9.35
C LEU A 54 10.69 2.04 -9.90
N ASN A 55 11.07 0.84 -10.34
CA ASN A 55 12.35 0.61 -11.03
C ASN A 55 12.51 1.53 -12.24
N LYS A 56 11.48 1.58 -13.12
CA LYS A 56 11.52 2.45 -14.31
C LYS A 56 11.59 3.93 -13.93
N TYR A 57 10.80 4.36 -12.97
CA TYR A 57 10.81 5.75 -12.50
C TYR A 57 12.20 6.14 -11.97
N CYS A 58 12.83 5.29 -11.17
CA CYS A 58 14.18 5.55 -10.65
C CYS A 58 15.24 5.56 -11.76
N GLU A 59 15.14 4.63 -12.73
CA GLU A 59 16.05 4.58 -13.91
C GLU A 59 15.93 5.88 -14.72
N ASP A 60 14.71 6.30 -15.07
CA ASP A 60 14.47 7.49 -15.90
C ASP A 60 14.92 8.80 -15.21
N ASN A 61 14.81 8.86 -13.89
CA ASN A 61 15.17 10.05 -13.10
C ASN A 61 16.56 9.95 -12.43
N GLN A 62 17.35 8.93 -12.74
CA GLN A 62 18.70 8.71 -12.21
C GLN A 62 18.74 8.63 -10.67
N ILE A 63 17.66 8.13 -10.05
CA ILE A 63 17.58 7.92 -8.61
C ILE A 63 18.29 6.61 -8.27
N ASN A 64 19.42 6.72 -7.58
CA ASN A 64 20.25 5.57 -7.22
C ASN A 64 19.99 5.06 -5.80
N GLU A 65 19.55 5.94 -4.91
CA GLU A 65 19.25 5.62 -3.50
C GLU A 65 17.96 6.28 -3.05
N ILE A 66 17.27 5.63 -2.11
CA ILE A 66 16.03 6.09 -1.49
C ILE A 66 16.21 5.95 0.03
N ASP A 67 16.14 7.05 0.75
CA ASP A 67 16.22 7.04 2.21
C ASP A 67 14.97 6.41 2.82
N ILE A 68 13.80 6.85 2.38
CA ILE A 68 12.51 6.34 2.84
C ILE A 68 11.59 6.14 1.63
N LEU A 69 11.08 4.93 1.49
CA LEU A 69 10.00 4.60 0.55
C LEU A 69 8.68 4.46 1.32
N LYS A 70 7.80 5.46 1.21
CA LYS A 70 6.42 5.35 1.70
C LYS A 70 5.55 4.69 0.63
N ILE A 71 4.84 3.63 1.00
CA ILE A 71 3.86 2.93 0.15
C ILE A 71 2.50 2.99 0.84
N ASP A 72 1.56 3.67 0.21
CA ASP A 72 0.19 3.82 0.66
C ASP A 72 -0.70 3.84 -0.59
N THR A 73 -0.99 2.66 -1.11
CA THR A 73 -1.66 2.46 -2.40
C THR A 73 -2.99 1.74 -2.26
N GLN A 74 -3.47 1.67 -1.02
CA GLN A 74 -4.82 1.20 -0.70
C GLN A 74 -5.08 -0.21 -1.25
N GLY A 75 -4.26 -1.18 -0.79
CA GLY A 75 -4.35 -2.58 -1.16
C GLY A 75 -3.58 -2.99 -2.41
N TYR A 76 -2.75 -2.09 -2.99
CA TYR A 76 -1.95 -2.36 -4.20
C TYR A 76 -0.44 -2.42 -3.92
N GLU A 77 -0.05 -2.53 -2.64
CA GLU A 77 1.33 -2.52 -2.13
C GLU A 77 2.19 -3.65 -2.71
N ASP A 78 1.59 -4.83 -2.95
CA ASP A 78 2.26 -5.97 -3.57
C ASP A 78 2.80 -5.62 -4.97
N LYS A 79 2.03 -4.89 -5.76
CA LYS A 79 2.42 -4.50 -7.11
C LYS A 79 3.50 -3.43 -7.10
N VAL A 80 3.47 -2.52 -6.13
CA VAL A 80 4.55 -1.55 -5.92
C VAL A 80 5.84 -2.28 -5.57
N LEU A 81 5.80 -3.22 -4.62
CA LEU A 81 6.97 -4.02 -4.21
C LEU A 81 7.51 -4.89 -5.36
N MET A 82 6.64 -5.51 -6.15
CA MET A 82 7.04 -6.21 -7.38
C MET A 82 7.70 -5.28 -8.39
N GLY A 83 7.21 -4.03 -8.49
CA GLY A 83 7.72 -2.99 -9.38
C GLY A 83 9.03 -2.37 -8.92
N CYS A 84 9.49 -2.62 -7.69
CA CYS A 84 10.75 -2.12 -7.15
C CYS A 84 11.81 -3.22 -6.90
N LYS A 85 11.58 -4.42 -7.41
CA LYS A 85 12.45 -5.58 -7.17
C LYS A 85 13.94 -5.30 -7.38
N LYS A 86 14.31 -4.65 -8.49
CA LYS A 86 15.74 -4.37 -8.79
C LYS A 86 16.39 -3.46 -7.76
N ILE A 87 15.69 -2.41 -7.29
CA ILE A 87 16.22 -1.50 -6.27
C ILE A 87 16.26 -2.15 -4.88
N LEU A 88 15.34 -3.08 -4.58
CA LEU A 88 15.43 -3.92 -3.38
C LEU A 88 16.67 -4.83 -3.43
N GLU A 89 16.89 -5.53 -4.54
CA GLU A 89 18.05 -6.42 -4.77
C GLU A 89 19.38 -5.67 -4.67
N LYS A 90 19.42 -4.42 -5.11
CA LYS A 90 20.60 -3.54 -5.00
C LYS A 90 20.83 -2.97 -3.59
N ASN A 91 19.93 -3.21 -2.64
CA ASN A 91 19.93 -2.58 -1.32
C ASN A 91 19.93 -1.03 -1.40
N SER A 92 19.25 -0.47 -2.39
CA SER A 92 19.22 0.98 -2.61
C SER A 92 18.20 1.72 -1.75
N ILE A 93 17.41 1.02 -0.92
CA ILE A 93 16.39 1.61 -0.04
C ILE A 93 16.82 1.43 1.41
N SER A 94 16.80 2.51 2.20
CA SER A 94 17.19 2.49 3.61
C SER A 94 16.04 2.13 4.54
N ALA A 95 14.85 2.66 4.28
CA ALA A 95 13.63 2.36 5.04
C ALA A 95 12.42 2.22 4.13
N VAL A 96 11.49 1.37 4.54
CA VAL A 96 10.16 1.23 3.91
C VAL A 96 9.12 1.47 4.98
N GLU A 97 8.23 2.44 4.73
CA GLU A 97 6.98 2.60 5.46
C GLU A 97 5.85 2.18 4.53
N THR A 98 5.01 1.26 4.96
CA THR A 98 3.91 0.76 4.11
C THR A 98 2.63 0.58 4.91
N GLU A 99 1.51 1.01 4.33
CA GLU A 99 0.21 0.68 4.89
C GLU A 99 -0.09 -0.81 4.67
N ILE A 100 -0.74 -1.41 5.64
CA ILE A 100 -1.28 -2.76 5.55
C ILE A 100 -2.76 -2.75 5.95
N THR A 101 -3.55 -3.55 5.23
CA THR A 101 -4.96 -3.75 5.48
C THR A 101 -5.17 -5.09 6.18
N PHE A 102 -5.81 -5.09 7.35
CA PHE A 102 -6.08 -6.31 8.14
C PHE A 102 -7.45 -6.92 7.88
N ASP A 103 -8.35 -6.19 7.23
CA ASP A 103 -9.70 -6.65 6.90
C ASP A 103 -9.94 -6.66 5.39
N ASN A 104 -10.96 -7.34 4.95
CA ASN A 104 -11.35 -7.44 3.53
C ASN A 104 -11.93 -6.13 2.98
N VAL A 105 -11.15 -5.05 3.03
CA VAL A 105 -11.55 -3.75 2.48
C VAL A 105 -11.51 -3.78 0.96
N TYR A 106 -10.46 -4.35 0.40
CA TYR A 106 -10.27 -4.53 -1.04
C TYR A 106 -10.33 -6.01 -1.40
N GLU A 107 -10.82 -6.33 -2.60
CA GLU A 107 -10.88 -7.72 -3.10
C GLU A 107 -9.51 -8.40 -3.12
N LYS A 108 -8.45 -7.61 -3.24
CA LYS A 108 -7.06 -8.05 -3.15
C LYS A 108 -6.31 -7.07 -2.27
N HIS A 109 -5.52 -7.57 -1.37
CA HIS A 109 -4.59 -6.80 -0.55
C HIS A 109 -3.48 -7.72 -0.04
N LEU A 110 -2.38 -7.12 0.37
CA LEU A 110 -1.22 -7.84 0.89
C LEU A 110 -1.46 -8.17 2.37
N SER A 111 -1.24 -9.41 2.77
CA SER A 111 -1.21 -9.78 4.18
C SER A 111 0.13 -9.38 4.82
N PHE A 112 0.17 -9.30 6.16
CA PHE A 112 1.41 -9.03 6.88
C PHE A 112 2.51 -10.05 6.52
N SER A 113 2.18 -11.32 6.48
CA SER A 113 3.13 -12.39 6.15
C SER A 113 3.60 -12.32 4.68
N ASP A 114 2.76 -11.85 3.77
CA ASP A 114 3.15 -11.70 2.36
C ASP A 114 4.05 -10.47 2.16
N LEU A 115 3.82 -9.39 2.90
CA LEU A 115 4.71 -8.24 2.92
C LEU A 115 6.13 -8.64 3.35
N GLU A 116 6.25 -9.45 4.40
CA GLU A 116 7.54 -9.93 4.88
C GLU A 116 8.29 -10.79 3.86
N LYS A 117 7.60 -11.55 3.03
CA LYS A 117 8.22 -12.31 1.92
C LYS A 117 8.89 -11.40 0.88
N PHE A 118 8.43 -10.16 0.74
CA PHE A 118 9.10 -9.17 -0.13
C PHE A 118 10.29 -8.51 0.56
N LEU A 119 10.20 -8.21 1.86
CA LEU A 119 11.17 -7.35 2.53
C LEU A 119 12.29 -8.11 3.23
N LEU A 120 11.99 -9.20 3.94
CA LEU A 120 12.98 -9.94 4.72
C LEU A 120 14.15 -10.50 3.88
N PRO A 121 13.95 -11.02 2.64
CA PRO A 121 15.04 -11.48 1.80
C PRO A 121 16.04 -10.38 1.40
N HIS A 122 15.64 -9.12 1.48
CA HIS A 122 16.47 -7.94 1.15
C HIS A 122 17.01 -7.23 2.40
N ASN A 123 17.15 -7.95 3.51
CA ASN A 123 17.72 -7.48 4.79
C ASN A 123 16.89 -6.40 5.50
N PHE A 124 15.63 -6.24 5.16
CA PHE A 124 14.73 -5.39 5.94
C PHE A 124 14.31 -6.10 7.23
N ARG A 125 14.15 -5.32 8.29
CA ARG A 125 13.64 -5.79 9.58
C ARG A 125 12.53 -4.88 10.05
N PHE A 126 11.47 -5.49 10.56
CA PHE A 126 10.36 -4.78 11.16
C PHE A 126 10.83 -3.98 12.38
N CYS A 127 10.45 -2.71 12.45
CA CYS A 127 10.89 -1.77 13.47
C CYS A 127 9.75 -1.08 14.21
N GLY A 128 8.58 -1.00 13.61
CA GLY A 128 7.46 -0.32 14.27
C GLY A 128 6.14 -0.45 13.54
N ILE A 129 5.07 -0.21 14.28
CA ILE A 129 3.71 -0.18 13.79
C ILE A 129 3.00 1.05 14.32
N ASN A 130 2.27 1.73 13.44
CA ASN A 130 1.35 2.79 13.78
C ASN A 130 -0.06 2.39 13.37
N LEU A 131 -0.97 2.29 14.33
CA LEU A 131 -2.36 1.95 14.11
C LEU A 131 -3.14 3.17 13.63
N ALA A 132 -3.15 3.42 12.33
CA ALA A 132 -3.70 4.63 11.71
C ALA A 132 -5.23 4.72 11.83
N SER A 133 -5.94 3.62 11.98
CA SER A 133 -7.40 3.58 12.06
C SER A 133 -7.88 2.63 13.16
N ASN A 134 -7.40 2.90 14.35
CA ASN A 134 -7.87 2.15 15.49
C ASN A 134 -9.27 2.64 15.91
N ASN A 135 -10.09 1.73 16.35
CA ASN A 135 -11.18 1.87 17.30
C ASN A 135 -12.52 2.43 16.85
N LEU A 136 -12.76 2.77 15.64
CA LEU A 136 -14.11 3.25 15.29
C LEU A 136 -15.18 2.17 15.44
N PHE A 137 -14.79 0.89 15.45
CA PHE A 137 -15.74 -0.23 15.44
C PHE A 137 -15.18 -1.41 16.23
N SER A 138 -15.55 -1.51 17.49
CA SER A 138 -15.31 -2.69 18.33
C SER A 138 -13.84 -3.14 18.51
N GLY A 139 -12.87 -2.24 18.41
CA GLY A 139 -11.45 -2.55 18.60
C GLY A 139 -10.77 -3.29 17.44
N ILE A 140 -11.47 -3.46 16.31
CA ILE A 140 -10.86 -4.04 15.11
C ILE A 140 -9.97 -3.00 14.44
N VAL A 141 -8.74 -3.38 14.14
CA VAL A 141 -7.81 -2.58 13.34
C VAL A 141 -8.05 -2.91 11.87
N PHE A 142 -8.34 -1.89 11.05
CA PHE A 142 -8.50 -2.07 9.61
C PHE A 142 -7.20 -1.82 8.86
N PHE A 143 -6.42 -0.83 9.30
CA PHE A 143 -5.19 -0.39 8.66
C PHE A 143 -4.11 -0.08 9.71
N ALA A 144 -2.88 -0.33 9.32
CA ALA A 144 -1.72 0.14 10.08
C ALA A 144 -0.58 0.51 9.12
N ASP A 145 0.22 1.50 9.51
CA ASP A 145 1.51 1.76 8.88
C ASP A 145 2.58 0.91 9.55
N LEU A 146 3.35 0.19 8.76
CA LEU A 146 4.45 -0.66 9.21
C LEU A 146 5.76 -0.03 8.76
N LEU A 147 6.74 0.00 9.66
CA LEU A 147 8.06 0.52 9.39
C LEU A 147 9.10 -0.60 9.38
N TYR A 148 9.89 -0.65 8.32
CA TYR A 148 11.00 -1.56 8.13
C TYR A 148 12.29 -0.81 7.82
N PHE A 149 13.40 -1.23 8.44
CA PHE A 149 14.73 -0.72 8.12
C PHE A 149 15.59 -1.77 7.45
N ASN A 150 16.42 -1.35 6.48
CA ASN A 150 17.42 -2.19 5.87
C ASN A 150 18.67 -2.24 6.76
N GLN A 151 18.98 -3.41 7.31
CA GLN A 151 20.11 -3.61 8.22
C GLN A 151 21.48 -3.29 7.58
N ASN A 152 21.59 -3.42 6.26
CA ASN A 152 22.84 -3.13 5.54
C ASN A 152 23.10 -1.62 5.40
N LYS A 153 22.07 -0.78 5.61
CA LYS A 153 22.15 0.69 5.46
C LYS A 153 22.26 1.41 6.80
N ILE A 154 21.86 0.77 7.90
CA ILE A 154 21.84 1.39 9.23
C ILE A 154 22.97 0.80 10.04
N ASN A 155 23.96 1.65 10.35
CA ASN A 155 24.97 1.35 11.37
C ASN A 155 24.29 1.45 12.75
N LEU A 156 23.71 0.38 13.22
CA LEU A 156 23.34 0.24 14.62
C LEU A 156 24.65 0.15 15.43
N LYS A 157 25.17 1.27 15.88
CA LYS A 157 26.22 1.33 16.89
C LYS A 157 25.62 1.19 18.26
#